data_39e45cf11425cbf2307110693226a7f8
#
_entry.id   39e45cf11425cbf2307110693226a7f8
#
_cell.length_a   1.000
_cell.length_b   1.000
_cell.length_c   1.000
_cell.angle_alpha   90.00
_cell.angle_beta   90.00
_cell.angle_gamma   90.00
#
_symmetry.space_group_name_H-M   'P 1'
#
loop_
_entity.id
_entity.type
_entity.pdbx_description
1 polymer ?
#
loop_
_entity_poly.entity_id
_entity_poly.type
_entity_poly.pdbx_seq_one_letter_code
_entity_poly.pdbx_strand_id
1 'polypeptide(L)'
;ENADITEAQMATFRNITLNSGIKDLTGIEYLKNITTLSINNINASYEPIQTLSSLEKLVINGENVNADIIPDLSVLSNLTFLDLSRTNIDDTIFSKISNIPNLNKLDISNNKGITKISELNNLPSLQELRVSDCQITNFKGIEKFPNLTAFYGDGQLFGIDSFETDGFKNIKSSELTFDANAKTLFVPFSIVTVNTILNYDGLSLPYNTNPDYTSIALGDQSYVVTNDKISINQQGITLSDFTQADFDELEAFEVYLGFDSGNISKPANLANGTYSLKQIGSYRAFSVDHSVNITAQDNISYIQNDTVTPEKFLTDIKADANGGTITSDLTDKVDFTKPGNYTVTLNAQNTKGLKGEPIQVTVTIIEKTVITADPEVTYDLNEAITEEEFLAEIKATTNDDTMITSDFESAVDFTKAGEYIVTLNAENDTQKAAPLTVKIRVNPKLPDPVVPIPYPDPTPDPTPDPTVPVPTPEDSTSDDGGVQHSNSRNPRISISDSSLEKLPKTGDSLPESGVLLGFL
;
A
#
# COMPACT_ATOMS: atom_id res chain seq x y z
N GLU A 1 -52.27 -21.26 41.35
CA GLU A 1 -52.91 -20.03 41.85
C GLU A 1 -51.88 -18.91 41.74
N ASN A 2 -52.10 -17.99 40.84
CA ASN A 2 -51.32 -16.74 40.76
C ASN A 2 -51.86 -15.82 41.86
N ALA A 3 -51.23 -15.85 43.04
CA ALA A 3 -51.47 -14.80 44.04
C ALA A 3 -50.74 -13.54 43.57
N ASP A 4 -51.48 -12.46 43.43
CA ASP A 4 -50.90 -11.15 43.15
C ASP A 4 -49.95 -10.76 44.27
N ILE A 5 -48.71 -10.49 43.95
CA ILE A 5 -47.69 -10.05 44.90
C ILE A 5 -47.92 -8.57 45.18
N THR A 6 -48.15 -8.21 46.43
CA THR A 6 -48.32 -6.80 46.83
C THR A 6 -47.00 -6.03 46.85
N GLU A 7 -47.06 -4.69 46.69
CA GLU A 7 -45.87 -3.82 46.81
C GLU A 7 -45.13 -4.02 48.14
N ALA A 8 -45.89 -4.22 49.26
CA ALA A 8 -45.29 -4.48 50.57
C ALA A 8 -44.50 -5.78 50.60
N GLN A 9 -44.96 -6.82 49.90
CA GLN A 9 -44.22 -8.06 49.76
C GLN A 9 -43.02 -7.88 48.82
N MET A 10 -43.14 -7.15 47.73
CA MET A 10 -42.03 -6.82 46.84
C MET A 10 -40.92 -6.08 47.59
N ALA A 11 -41.23 -5.15 48.47
CA ALA A 11 -40.27 -4.42 49.29
C ALA A 11 -39.49 -5.29 50.31
N THR A 12 -39.92 -6.53 50.57
CA THR A 12 -39.20 -7.45 51.48
C THR A 12 -38.03 -8.15 50.81
N PHE A 13 -38.01 -8.23 49.49
CA PHE A 13 -36.95 -8.93 48.76
C PHE A 13 -35.62 -8.17 48.87
N ARG A 14 -34.54 -8.91 49.03
CA ARG A 14 -33.15 -8.41 49.05
C ARG A 14 -32.34 -8.95 47.88
N ASN A 15 -32.63 -10.18 47.45
CA ASN A 15 -31.94 -10.87 46.37
C ASN A 15 -32.97 -11.48 45.41
N ILE A 16 -32.86 -11.19 44.14
CA ILE A 16 -33.71 -11.77 43.08
C ILE A 16 -32.85 -12.19 41.90
N THR A 17 -33.26 -13.32 41.31
CA THR A 17 -32.75 -13.76 40.01
C THR A 17 -33.93 -13.85 39.03
N LEU A 18 -33.78 -13.15 37.92
CA LEU A 18 -34.73 -13.15 36.79
C LEU A 18 -34.12 -13.98 35.67
N ASN A 19 -34.88 -14.91 35.11
CA ASN A 19 -34.44 -15.80 34.06
C ASN A 19 -35.13 -15.53 32.73
N SER A 20 -34.59 -16.11 31.66
CA SER A 20 -35.15 -16.03 30.30
C SER A 20 -36.64 -16.34 30.26
N GLY A 21 -37.37 -15.67 29.38
CA GLY A 21 -38.83 -15.79 29.26
C GLY A 21 -39.61 -14.60 29.83
N ILE A 22 -38.98 -13.75 30.63
CA ILE A 22 -39.53 -12.45 31.04
C ILE A 22 -39.42 -11.50 29.84
N LYS A 23 -40.51 -10.83 29.50
CA LYS A 23 -40.56 -9.94 28.32
C LYS A 23 -40.44 -8.46 28.65
N ASP A 24 -40.55 -8.13 29.94
CA ASP A 24 -40.60 -6.75 30.40
C ASP A 24 -40.22 -6.72 31.90
N LEU A 25 -39.50 -5.69 32.28
CA LEU A 25 -39.05 -5.48 33.65
C LEU A 25 -39.95 -4.49 34.44
N THR A 26 -41.08 -4.10 33.89
CA THR A 26 -42.08 -3.25 34.60
C THR A 26 -42.53 -3.96 35.89
N GLY A 27 -42.55 -3.22 36.98
CA GLY A 27 -42.85 -3.76 38.32
C GLY A 27 -41.61 -4.00 39.17
N ILE A 28 -40.40 -4.09 38.57
CA ILE A 28 -39.14 -4.23 39.33
C ILE A 28 -38.88 -3.01 40.23
N GLU A 29 -39.41 -1.85 39.90
CA GLU A 29 -39.32 -0.59 40.66
C GLU A 29 -39.95 -0.70 42.07
N TYR A 30 -40.78 -1.70 42.32
CA TYR A 30 -41.35 -1.97 43.65
C TYR A 30 -40.38 -2.75 44.57
N LEU A 31 -39.27 -3.22 44.07
CA LEU A 31 -38.22 -3.89 44.84
C LEU A 31 -37.33 -2.87 45.59
N LYS A 32 -37.95 -1.99 46.39
CA LYS A 32 -37.28 -0.81 47.01
C LYS A 32 -36.07 -1.12 47.86
N ASN A 33 -35.94 -2.33 48.40
CA ASN A 33 -34.89 -2.72 49.32
C ASN A 33 -33.98 -3.83 48.76
N ILE A 34 -34.04 -4.03 47.45
CA ILE A 34 -33.19 -5.05 46.80
C ILE A 34 -31.73 -4.62 46.85
N THR A 35 -30.86 -5.52 47.26
CA THR A 35 -29.41 -5.29 47.28
C THR A 35 -28.68 -6.11 46.22
N THR A 36 -29.27 -7.24 45.77
CA THR A 36 -28.67 -8.08 44.73
C THR A 36 -29.72 -8.42 43.67
N LEU A 37 -29.40 -8.11 42.40
CA LEU A 37 -30.21 -8.44 41.25
C LEU A 37 -29.37 -9.19 40.24
N SER A 38 -29.85 -10.36 39.81
CA SER A 38 -29.27 -11.11 38.70
C SER A 38 -30.30 -11.25 37.58
N ILE A 39 -29.95 -10.97 36.35
CA ILE A 39 -30.79 -11.03 35.16
C ILE A 39 -30.09 -11.89 34.11
N ASN A 40 -30.75 -12.99 33.72
CA ASN A 40 -30.18 -13.96 32.83
C ASN A 40 -30.91 -13.98 31.47
N ASN A 41 -30.28 -13.50 30.44
CA ASN A 41 -30.69 -13.59 29.04
C ASN A 41 -32.12 -13.06 28.78
N ILE A 42 -32.42 -11.87 29.29
CA ILE A 42 -33.70 -11.18 29.09
C ILE A 42 -33.46 -10.09 28.02
N ASN A 43 -34.23 -10.16 26.93
CA ASN A 43 -34.24 -9.12 25.90
C ASN A 43 -35.40 -8.15 26.13
N ALA A 44 -35.19 -7.18 27.01
CA ALA A 44 -36.16 -6.14 27.36
C ALA A 44 -35.39 -4.84 27.66
N SER A 45 -36.12 -3.71 27.79
CA SER A 45 -35.52 -2.48 28.32
C SER A 45 -35.18 -2.65 29.80
N TYR A 46 -33.95 -2.27 30.17
CA TYR A 46 -33.49 -2.29 31.56
C TYR A 46 -33.70 -0.96 32.30
N GLU A 47 -34.38 0.02 31.68
CA GLU A 47 -34.69 1.34 32.29
C GLU A 47 -35.24 1.26 33.72
N PRO A 48 -36.16 0.33 34.06
CA PRO A 48 -36.70 0.26 35.43
C PRO A 48 -35.65 -0.01 36.51
N ILE A 49 -34.48 -0.57 36.19
CA ILE A 49 -33.38 -0.82 37.13
C ILE A 49 -32.87 0.47 37.77
N GLN A 50 -32.90 1.60 37.07
CA GLN A 50 -32.40 2.89 37.56
C GLN A 50 -33.11 3.35 38.84
N THR A 51 -34.29 2.84 39.13
CA THR A 51 -35.09 3.18 40.34
C THR A 51 -34.60 2.43 41.58
N LEU A 52 -33.72 1.42 41.45
CA LEU A 52 -33.30 0.51 42.51
C LEU A 52 -32.12 1.09 43.30
N SER A 53 -32.35 2.20 44.00
CA SER A 53 -31.30 2.97 44.70
C SER A 53 -30.54 2.18 45.80
N SER A 54 -31.13 1.08 46.31
CA SER A 54 -30.52 0.21 47.35
C SER A 54 -29.59 -0.87 46.73
N LEU A 55 -29.47 -0.92 45.39
CA LEU A 55 -28.78 -2.00 44.71
C LEU A 55 -27.25 -1.88 44.93
N GLU A 56 -26.66 -2.94 45.45
CA GLU A 56 -25.22 -3.08 45.73
C GLU A 56 -24.55 -4.01 44.73
N LYS A 57 -25.28 -5.02 44.23
CA LYS A 57 -24.78 -6.00 43.26
C LYS A 57 -25.77 -6.18 42.10
N LEU A 58 -25.24 -5.96 40.87
CA LEU A 58 -25.96 -6.19 39.65
C LEU A 58 -25.19 -7.17 38.76
N VAL A 59 -25.86 -8.24 38.33
CA VAL A 59 -25.35 -9.20 37.36
C VAL A 59 -26.32 -9.27 36.20
N ILE A 60 -25.85 -9.00 35.01
CA ILE A 60 -26.63 -9.12 33.77
C ILE A 60 -25.79 -9.95 32.79
N ASN A 61 -26.35 -11.07 32.31
CA ASN A 61 -25.69 -11.90 31.31
C ASN A 61 -26.66 -12.38 30.23
N GLY A 62 -26.12 -12.89 29.14
CA GLY A 62 -26.87 -13.49 28.03
C GLY A 62 -26.63 -12.81 26.68
N GLU A 63 -26.59 -13.59 25.64
CA GLU A 63 -26.23 -13.17 24.27
C GLU A 63 -27.21 -12.14 23.67
N ASN A 64 -28.45 -12.08 24.18
CA ASN A 64 -29.46 -11.09 23.74
C ASN A 64 -29.29 -9.72 24.41
N VAL A 65 -28.33 -9.56 25.32
CA VAL A 65 -28.10 -8.31 26.03
C VAL A 65 -27.00 -7.52 25.32
N ASN A 66 -27.34 -6.37 24.77
CA ASN A 66 -26.40 -5.43 24.15
C ASN A 66 -26.37 -4.10 24.92
N ALA A 67 -25.48 -3.20 24.52
CA ALA A 67 -25.32 -1.92 25.20
C ALA A 67 -26.58 -1.02 25.08
N ASP A 68 -27.38 -1.14 24.02
CA ASP A 68 -28.54 -0.27 23.79
C ASP A 68 -29.62 -0.44 24.84
N ILE A 69 -29.88 -1.67 25.29
CA ILE A 69 -30.96 -1.97 26.25
C ILE A 69 -30.56 -1.72 27.71
N ILE A 70 -29.25 -1.52 28.00
CA ILE A 70 -28.74 -1.17 29.33
C ILE A 70 -28.83 0.36 29.50
N PRO A 71 -29.49 0.87 30.56
CA PRO A 71 -29.56 2.30 30.82
C PRO A 71 -28.28 2.84 31.44
N ASP A 72 -28.22 4.15 31.68
CA ASP A 72 -27.15 4.77 32.46
C ASP A 72 -27.23 4.28 33.91
N LEU A 73 -26.21 3.54 34.35
CA LEU A 73 -26.13 2.97 35.70
C LEU A 73 -25.45 3.90 36.71
N SER A 74 -25.00 5.10 36.32
CA SER A 74 -24.37 6.08 37.21
C SER A 74 -25.27 6.55 38.35
N VAL A 75 -26.59 6.44 38.17
CA VAL A 75 -27.60 6.77 39.17
C VAL A 75 -27.63 5.78 40.35
N LEU A 76 -27.06 4.58 40.20
CA LEU A 76 -27.00 3.53 41.21
C LEU A 76 -25.81 3.76 42.16
N SER A 77 -25.92 4.79 42.99
CA SER A 77 -24.79 5.25 43.84
C SER A 77 -24.30 4.24 44.87
N ASN A 78 -25.13 3.23 45.25
CA ASN A 78 -24.76 2.17 46.18
C ASN A 78 -24.14 0.93 45.47
N LEU A 79 -24.07 0.94 44.14
CA LEU A 79 -23.55 -0.20 43.39
C LEU A 79 -22.07 -0.37 43.63
N THR A 80 -21.67 -1.55 44.16
CA THR A 80 -20.30 -1.93 44.47
C THR A 80 -19.78 -3.03 43.54
N PHE A 81 -20.69 -3.82 42.95
CA PHE A 81 -20.36 -4.93 42.07
C PHE A 81 -21.24 -4.89 40.82
N LEU A 82 -20.62 -4.81 39.67
CA LEU A 82 -21.27 -4.89 38.36
C LEU A 82 -20.63 -5.98 37.50
N ASP A 83 -21.45 -6.91 37.05
CA ASP A 83 -21.07 -7.99 36.14
C ASP A 83 -21.96 -7.95 34.90
N LEU A 84 -21.35 -7.62 33.76
CA LEU A 84 -21.94 -7.62 32.42
C LEU A 84 -21.20 -8.64 31.53
N SER A 85 -20.56 -9.63 32.13
CA SER A 85 -19.84 -10.65 31.39
C SER A 85 -20.78 -11.54 30.57
N ARG A 86 -20.26 -12.08 29.45
CA ARG A 86 -21.03 -12.98 28.58
C ARG A 86 -22.33 -12.37 28.06
N THR A 87 -22.23 -11.11 27.64
CA THR A 87 -23.28 -10.40 26.93
C THR A 87 -22.79 -10.07 25.51
N ASN A 88 -23.52 -9.24 24.80
CA ASN A 88 -23.14 -8.73 23.49
C ASN A 88 -22.95 -7.20 23.52
N ILE A 89 -22.36 -6.69 24.62
CA ILE A 89 -22.05 -5.27 24.76
C ILE A 89 -20.78 -4.93 23.97
N ASP A 90 -20.72 -3.67 23.54
CA ASP A 90 -19.60 -3.05 22.86
C ASP A 90 -19.08 -1.82 23.63
N ASP A 91 -18.12 -1.11 23.04
CA ASP A 91 -17.50 0.07 23.66
C ASP A 91 -18.48 1.20 24.02
N THR A 92 -19.67 1.23 23.44
CA THR A 92 -20.71 2.26 23.77
C THR A 92 -21.22 2.12 25.19
N ILE A 93 -21.04 0.96 25.82
CA ILE A 93 -21.41 0.72 27.22
C ILE A 93 -20.68 1.64 28.18
N PHE A 94 -19.45 2.09 27.86
CA PHE A 94 -18.64 2.89 28.78
C PHE A 94 -19.29 4.18 29.20
N SER A 95 -20.11 4.80 28.35
CA SER A 95 -20.87 5.99 28.70
C SER A 95 -21.93 5.73 29.79
N LYS A 96 -22.39 4.49 29.93
CA LYS A 96 -23.46 4.07 30.82
C LYS A 96 -22.98 3.47 32.14
N ILE A 97 -21.73 3.02 32.20
CA ILE A 97 -21.12 2.39 33.39
C ILE A 97 -19.98 3.20 34.00
N SER A 98 -19.66 4.35 33.41
CA SER A 98 -18.77 5.35 34.01
C SER A 98 -19.47 6.12 35.13
N ASN A 99 -18.74 6.85 35.95
CA ASN A 99 -19.25 7.72 37.02
C ASN A 99 -20.04 6.99 38.15
N ILE A 100 -19.80 5.69 38.37
CA ILE A 100 -20.41 4.95 39.49
C ILE A 100 -19.44 5.07 40.70
N PRO A 101 -19.78 5.87 41.74
CA PRO A 101 -18.80 6.33 42.73
C PRO A 101 -18.29 5.22 43.66
N ASN A 102 -19.13 4.22 43.96
CA ASN A 102 -18.81 3.16 44.92
C ASN A 102 -18.48 1.81 44.27
N LEU A 103 -18.35 1.76 42.94
CA LEU A 103 -18.10 0.52 42.21
C LEU A 103 -16.69 -0.01 42.53
N ASN A 104 -16.64 -1.16 43.22
CA ASN A 104 -15.39 -1.82 43.60
C ASN A 104 -14.95 -2.87 42.57
N LYS A 105 -15.90 -3.56 41.97
CA LYS A 105 -15.64 -4.63 41.01
C LYS A 105 -16.48 -4.46 39.76
N LEU A 106 -15.80 -4.46 38.61
CA LEU A 106 -16.39 -4.46 37.28
C LEU A 106 -15.90 -5.68 36.50
N ASP A 107 -16.85 -6.47 36.00
CA ASP A 107 -16.57 -7.57 35.09
C ASP A 107 -17.36 -7.36 33.79
N ILE A 108 -16.62 -7.19 32.70
CA ILE A 108 -17.16 -7.08 31.34
C ILE A 108 -16.50 -8.10 30.40
N SER A 109 -15.98 -9.18 30.99
CA SER A 109 -15.31 -10.26 30.26
C SER A 109 -16.26 -10.97 29.27
N ASN A 110 -15.70 -11.66 28.29
CA ASN A 110 -16.45 -12.42 27.27
C ASN A 110 -17.40 -11.53 26.44
N ASN A 111 -16.96 -10.34 26.06
CA ASN A 111 -17.68 -9.42 25.20
C ASN A 111 -16.78 -9.01 24.01
N LYS A 112 -17.02 -9.58 22.85
CA LYS A 112 -16.18 -9.36 21.66
C LYS A 112 -16.28 -7.93 21.09
N GLY A 113 -17.35 -7.21 21.42
CA GLY A 113 -17.53 -5.79 21.07
C GLY A 113 -16.65 -4.83 21.87
N ILE A 114 -16.03 -5.28 22.97
CA ILE A 114 -15.12 -4.46 23.79
C ILE A 114 -13.72 -4.51 23.17
N THR A 115 -13.27 -3.38 22.60
CA THR A 115 -12.01 -3.27 21.87
C THR A 115 -10.97 -2.36 22.53
N LYS A 116 -11.37 -1.56 23.49
CA LYS A 116 -10.54 -0.61 24.25
C LYS A 116 -11.14 -0.37 25.63
N ILE A 117 -10.33 0.16 26.55
CA ILE A 117 -10.77 0.54 27.91
C ILE A 117 -10.54 2.02 28.22
N SER A 118 -9.98 2.76 27.28
CA SER A 118 -9.61 4.17 27.49
C SER A 118 -10.78 5.10 27.74
N GLU A 119 -12.00 4.70 27.38
CA GLU A 119 -13.24 5.47 27.55
C GLU A 119 -13.91 5.23 28.90
N LEU A 120 -13.56 4.15 29.62
CA LEU A 120 -14.04 3.91 30.97
C LEU A 120 -13.45 4.96 31.93
N ASN A 121 -14.29 5.71 32.64
CA ASN A 121 -13.87 6.87 33.45
C ASN A 121 -14.61 6.94 34.80
N ASN A 122 -14.05 7.74 35.73
CA ASN A 122 -14.66 8.12 37.01
C ASN A 122 -15.21 6.96 37.83
N LEU A 123 -14.36 5.96 38.08
CA LEU A 123 -14.62 4.86 38.98
C LEU A 123 -13.61 4.92 40.14
N PRO A 124 -13.77 5.89 41.07
CA PRO A 124 -12.74 6.17 42.08
C PRO A 124 -12.55 5.03 43.08
N SER A 125 -13.57 4.18 43.27
CA SER A 125 -13.51 3.06 44.21
C SER A 125 -13.12 1.74 43.57
N LEU A 126 -12.85 1.71 42.26
CA LEU A 126 -12.60 0.48 41.52
C LEU A 126 -11.32 -0.22 42.00
N GLN A 127 -11.47 -1.46 42.47
CA GLN A 127 -10.39 -2.32 42.97
C GLN A 127 -10.11 -3.50 42.03
N GLU A 128 -11.11 -3.98 41.32
CA GLU A 128 -10.97 -5.11 40.38
C GLU A 128 -11.65 -4.78 39.06
N LEU A 129 -10.92 -4.92 37.96
CA LEU A 129 -11.40 -4.80 36.60
C LEU A 129 -11.09 -6.10 35.82
N ARG A 130 -12.14 -6.73 35.27
CA ARG A 130 -12.03 -7.89 34.40
C ARG A 130 -12.55 -7.57 33.01
N VAL A 131 -11.69 -7.82 32.03
CA VAL A 131 -11.95 -7.63 30.61
C VAL A 131 -11.37 -8.81 29.80
N SER A 132 -11.36 -9.99 30.41
CA SER A 132 -10.86 -11.20 29.77
C SER A 132 -11.75 -11.62 28.59
N ASP A 133 -11.19 -12.31 27.61
CA ASP A 133 -11.91 -12.88 26.47
C ASP A 133 -12.73 -11.83 25.67
N CYS A 134 -12.20 -10.61 25.57
CA CYS A 134 -12.68 -9.53 24.72
C CYS A 134 -11.88 -9.44 23.42
N GLN A 135 -11.85 -8.27 22.77
CA GLN A 135 -11.00 -8.00 21.61
C GLN A 135 -10.19 -6.69 21.80
N ILE A 136 -9.60 -6.50 22.97
CA ILE A 136 -8.88 -5.29 23.32
C ILE A 136 -7.50 -5.29 22.67
N THR A 137 -7.27 -4.30 21.84
CA THR A 137 -5.97 -4.06 21.19
C THR A 137 -5.14 -2.96 21.90
N ASN A 138 -5.76 -2.22 22.84
CA ASN A 138 -5.09 -1.13 23.53
C ASN A 138 -5.50 -1.07 25.00
N PHE A 139 -4.56 -1.35 25.89
CA PHE A 139 -4.75 -1.37 27.34
C PHE A 139 -4.47 -0.03 28.03
N LYS A 140 -4.31 1.05 27.29
CA LYS A 140 -4.15 2.39 27.84
C LYS A 140 -5.41 2.82 28.58
N GLY A 141 -5.23 3.44 29.74
CA GLY A 141 -6.33 3.94 30.58
C GLY A 141 -6.48 3.20 31.91
N ILE A 142 -5.82 2.05 32.11
CA ILE A 142 -5.82 1.33 33.39
C ILE A 142 -5.22 2.15 34.51
N GLU A 143 -4.25 2.99 34.20
CA GLU A 143 -3.56 3.87 35.13
C GLU A 143 -4.45 4.97 35.74
N LYS A 144 -5.66 5.19 35.20
CA LYS A 144 -6.62 6.18 35.69
C LYS A 144 -7.34 5.76 36.99
N PHE A 145 -7.26 4.48 37.36
CA PHE A 145 -7.99 3.94 38.51
C PHE A 145 -7.05 3.84 39.73
N PRO A 146 -7.07 4.83 40.64
CA PRO A 146 -6.04 4.96 41.69
C PRO A 146 -6.11 3.85 42.75
N ASN A 147 -7.29 3.23 42.94
CA ASN A 147 -7.52 2.18 43.93
C ASN A 147 -7.51 0.76 43.33
N LEU A 148 -7.17 0.63 42.04
CA LEU A 148 -7.14 -0.67 41.36
C LEU A 148 -6.04 -1.55 41.96
N THR A 149 -6.41 -2.77 42.38
CA THR A 149 -5.51 -3.77 42.94
C THR A 149 -5.41 -5.03 42.07
N ALA A 150 -6.39 -5.22 41.17
CA ALA A 150 -6.41 -6.35 40.25
C ALA A 150 -6.99 -5.98 38.88
N PHE A 151 -6.24 -6.32 37.85
CA PHE A 151 -6.64 -6.23 36.45
C PHE A 151 -6.43 -7.57 35.76
N TYR A 152 -7.46 -8.01 35.03
CA TYR A 152 -7.47 -9.26 34.26
C TYR A 152 -7.91 -8.95 32.83
N GLY A 153 -6.97 -9.00 31.90
CA GLY A 153 -7.18 -8.81 30.46
C GLY A 153 -6.75 -10.01 29.62
N ASP A 154 -6.82 -11.20 30.22
CA ASP A 154 -6.40 -12.46 29.59
C ASP A 154 -7.31 -12.83 28.41
N GLY A 155 -6.86 -13.72 27.52
CA GLY A 155 -7.70 -14.35 26.51
C GLY A 155 -8.13 -13.43 25.37
N GLN A 156 -7.37 -12.38 25.04
CA GLN A 156 -7.66 -11.55 23.87
C GLN A 156 -7.29 -12.30 22.61
N LEU A 157 -8.27 -13.01 22.03
CA LEU A 157 -8.06 -13.85 20.86
C LEU A 157 -8.70 -13.21 19.62
N PHE A 158 -7.87 -12.94 18.62
CA PHE A 158 -8.26 -12.27 17.38
C PHE A 158 -8.35 -13.29 16.23
N GLY A 159 -9.29 -13.07 15.32
CA GLY A 159 -9.43 -13.86 14.09
C GLY A 159 -10.10 -15.23 14.26
N ILE A 160 -10.56 -15.61 15.46
CA ILE A 160 -11.25 -16.87 15.71
C ILE A 160 -12.68 -16.85 15.17
N ASP A 161 -13.33 -15.69 15.22
CA ASP A 161 -14.73 -15.55 14.79
C ASP A 161 -14.89 -15.57 13.26
N SER A 162 -13.78 -15.59 12.51
CA SER A 162 -13.79 -15.63 11.05
C SER A 162 -13.86 -17.05 10.46
N PHE A 163 -13.88 -18.10 11.26
CA PHE A 163 -14.00 -19.48 10.74
C PHE A 163 -15.29 -19.72 9.94
N GLU A 164 -16.38 -19.09 10.33
CA GLU A 164 -17.68 -19.29 9.68
C GLU A 164 -17.97 -18.29 8.56
N THR A 165 -17.31 -17.14 8.52
CA THR A 165 -17.64 -16.06 7.58
C THR A 165 -16.54 -15.72 6.58
N ASP A 166 -15.26 -15.79 6.95
CA ASP A 166 -14.16 -15.33 6.09
C ASP A 166 -13.33 -16.45 5.46
N GLY A 167 -13.51 -17.70 5.91
CA GLY A 167 -12.80 -18.85 5.37
C GLY A 167 -11.26 -18.73 5.47
N PHE A 168 -10.58 -19.52 4.66
CA PHE A 168 -9.13 -19.45 4.51
C PHE A 168 -8.74 -18.18 3.74
N LYS A 169 -7.76 -17.43 4.26
CA LYS A 169 -7.14 -16.34 3.51
C LYS A 169 -6.29 -16.94 2.40
N ASN A 170 -6.60 -16.64 1.15
CA ASN A 170 -5.80 -17.10 0.04
C ASN A 170 -4.51 -16.27 -0.05
N ILE A 171 -3.37 -16.96 -0.06
CA ILE A 171 -2.04 -16.37 -0.28
C ILE A 171 -1.36 -17.06 -1.46
N LYS A 172 -0.48 -16.34 -2.11
CA LYS A 172 0.38 -16.92 -3.14
C LYS A 172 1.51 -17.72 -2.49
N SER A 173 1.90 -18.84 -3.08
CA SER A 173 3.04 -19.61 -2.62
C SER A 173 4.35 -18.79 -2.56
N SER A 174 4.48 -17.74 -3.38
CA SER A 174 5.60 -16.80 -3.39
C SER A 174 5.65 -15.86 -2.18
N GLU A 175 4.57 -15.76 -1.39
CA GLU A 175 4.58 -15.02 -0.11
C GLU A 175 5.28 -15.81 1.02
N LEU A 176 5.56 -17.09 0.79
CA LEU A 176 6.34 -17.96 1.65
C LEU A 176 7.78 -18.05 1.14
N THR A 177 8.75 -18.22 2.02
CA THR A 177 10.15 -18.44 1.60
C THR A 177 10.54 -19.88 1.82
N PHE A 178 10.67 -20.63 0.73
CA PHE A 178 11.10 -22.02 0.75
C PHE A 178 12.56 -22.14 0.28
N ASP A 179 13.40 -22.87 1.06
CA ASP A 179 14.77 -23.23 0.69
C ASP A 179 14.91 -24.74 0.57
N ALA A 180 14.98 -25.23 -0.67
CA ALA A 180 15.09 -26.65 -0.97
C ALA A 180 16.44 -27.26 -0.50
N ASN A 181 17.53 -26.47 -0.44
CA ASN A 181 18.83 -26.93 0.00
C ASN A 181 18.90 -27.05 1.53
N ALA A 182 18.41 -26.02 2.22
CA ALA A 182 18.32 -26.02 3.67
C ALA A 182 17.16 -26.89 4.19
N LYS A 183 16.23 -27.28 3.32
CA LYS A 183 14.96 -27.96 3.66
C LYS A 183 14.18 -27.18 4.70
N THR A 184 13.97 -25.89 4.46
CA THR A 184 13.23 -25.03 5.38
C THR A 184 12.11 -24.28 4.66
N LEU A 185 11.00 -24.08 5.38
CA LEU A 185 9.93 -23.17 4.99
C LEU A 185 9.83 -22.04 6.01
N PHE A 186 9.97 -20.80 5.58
CA PHE A 186 9.72 -19.61 6.39
C PHE A 186 8.35 -19.01 6.08
N VAL A 187 7.53 -18.88 7.13
CA VAL A 187 6.20 -18.27 7.11
C VAL A 187 6.27 -16.91 7.81
N PRO A 188 6.22 -15.79 7.08
CA PRO A 188 6.38 -14.46 7.66
C PRO A 188 5.12 -14.01 8.41
N PHE A 189 5.28 -13.36 9.57
CA PHE A 189 4.14 -12.81 10.32
C PHE A 189 3.41 -11.67 9.60
N SER A 190 4.04 -11.06 8.60
CA SER A 190 3.40 -10.03 7.77
C SER A 190 2.14 -10.50 7.04
N ILE A 191 2.03 -11.81 6.72
CA ILE A 191 0.81 -12.36 6.09
C ILE A 191 -0.34 -12.51 7.08
N VAL A 192 -0.06 -12.63 8.38
CA VAL A 192 -1.07 -12.89 9.41
C VAL A 192 -1.97 -11.68 9.66
N THR A 193 -1.56 -10.49 9.26
CA THR A 193 -2.36 -9.23 9.38
C THR A 193 -2.99 -9.07 10.76
N VAL A 194 -2.19 -8.99 11.81
CA VAL A 194 -2.67 -8.76 13.18
C VAL A 194 -2.61 -7.29 13.55
N ASN A 195 -3.58 -6.86 14.34
CA ASN A 195 -3.53 -5.55 14.98
C ASN A 195 -2.37 -5.49 15.97
N THR A 196 -1.68 -4.37 16.02
CA THR A 196 -0.70 -4.11 17.06
C THR A 196 -1.40 -4.09 18.42
N ILE A 197 -0.94 -4.91 19.35
CA ILE A 197 -1.44 -4.91 20.72
C ILE A 197 -0.59 -3.97 21.56
N LEU A 198 -1.22 -2.96 22.14
CA LEU A 198 -0.55 -1.95 22.96
C LEU A 198 -0.79 -2.20 24.45
N ASN A 199 0.28 -2.27 25.22
CA ASN A 199 0.23 -2.27 26.68
C ASN A 199 -0.27 -0.90 27.21
N TYR A 200 -0.49 -0.75 28.52
CA TYR A 200 -0.98 0.49 29.15
C TYR A 200 -0.07 1.70 28.86
N ASP A 201 1.24 1.50 28.69
CA ASP A 201 2.24 2.53 28.40
C ASP A 201 2.33 2.90 26.90
N GLY A 202 1.52 2.26 26.06
CA GLY A 202 1.50 2.47 24.62
C GLY A 202 2.60 1.72 23.86
N LEU A 203 3.41 0.90 24.53
CA LEU A 203 4.37 0.03 23.87
C LEU A 203 3.66 -1.20 23.29
N SER A 204 4.09 -1.61 22.10
CA SER A 204 3.58 -2.83 21.48
C SER A 204 4.08 -4.08 22.19
N LEU A 205 3.20 -5.05 22.38
CA LEU A 205 3.61 -6.38 22.83
C LEU A 205 4.40 -7.08 21.71
N PRO A 206 5.57 -7.66 22.01
CA PRO A 206 6.30 -8.47 21.04
C PRO A 206 5.58 -9.79 20.78
N TYR A 207 5.88 -10.44 19.65
CA TYR A 207 5.42 -11.80 19.40
C TYR A 207 6.11 -12.79 20.35
N ASN A 208 5.36 -13.80 20.78
CA ASN A 208 5.91 -14.86 21.61
C ASN A 208 6.70 -15.83 20.73
N THR A 209 7.98 -15.99 21.02
CA THR A 209 8.88 -16.89 20.27
C THR A 209 8.96 -18.30 20.84
N ASN A 210 8.18 -18.59 21.89
CA ASN A 210 8.07 -19.95 22.42
C ASN A 210 7.02 -20.76 21.63
N PRO A 211 7.37 -21.95 21.09
CA PRO A 211 6.46 -22.79 20.34
C PRO A 211 5.21 -23.28 21.11
N ASP A 212 5.22 -23.18 22.43
CA ASP A 212 4.02 -23.48 23.25
C ASP A 212 2.93 -22.40 23.13
N TYR A 213 3.28 -21.21 22.64
CA TYR A 213 2.38 -20.06 22.53
C TYR A 213 2.27 -19.48 21.12
N THR A 214 3.13 -19.90 20.21
CA THR A 214 3.05 -19.57 18.79
C THR A 214 3.27 -20.85 18.02
N SER A 215 2.34 -21.23 17.17
CA SER A 215 2.37 -22.52 16.49
C SER A 215 1.86 -22.44 15.06
N ILE A 216 2.15 -23.47 14.30
CA ILE A 216 1.66 -23.68 12.94
C ILE A 216 1.12 -25.09 12.81
N ALA A 217 -0.01 -25.24 12.13
CA ALA A 217 -0.55 -26.52 11.72
C ALA A 217 -0.63 -26.58 10.20
N LEU A 218 -0.31 -27.73 9.61
CA LEU A 218 -0.29 -27.94 8.17
C LEU A 218 -1.51 -28.74 7.73
N GLY A 219 -2.05 -28.40 6.56
CA GLY A 219 -3.22 -29.04 5.97
C GLY A 219 -4.55 -28.62 6.62
N ASP A 220 -5.62 -29.17 6.09
CA ASP A 220 -7.00 -28.93 6.54
C ASP A 220 -7.37 -29.73 7.82
N GLN A 221 -6.52 -30.69 8.21
CA GLN A 221 -6.72 -31.59 9.35
C GLN A 221 -5.97 -31.14 10.61
N SER A 222 -5.47 -29.91 10.65
CA SER A 222 -4.80 -29.30 11.80
C SER A 222 -3.65 -30.15 12.38
N TYR A 223 -2.79 -30.69 11.53
CA TYR A 223 -1.58 -31.35 12.00
C TYR A 223 -0.60 -30.32 12.57
N VAL A 224 -0.61 -30.15 13.88
CA VAL A 224 0.30 -29.23 14.56
C VAL A 224 1.73 -29.72 14.41
N VAL A 225 2.59 -28.88 13.84
CA VAL A 225 4.01 -29.17 13.70
C VAL A 225 4.66 -29.20 15.08
N THR A 226 5.44 -30.23 15.36
CA THR A 226 6.07 -30.42 16.68
C THR A 226 7.12 -29.33 16.96
N ASN A 227 7.28 -28.97 18.23
CA ASN A 227 8.12 -27.86 18.68
C ASN A 227 9.60 -28.00 18.29
N ASP A 228 10.10 -29.22 18.12
CA ASP A 228 11.48 -29.50 17.68
C ASP A 228 11.75 -29.17 16.21
N LYS A 229 10.69 -29.04 15.42
CA LYS A 229 10.77 -28.65 14.00
C LYS A 229 10.48 -27.18 13.74
N ILE A 230 10.20 -26.41 14.78
CA ILE A 230 9.81 -24.99 14.67
C ILE A 230 10.89 -24.12 15.29
N SER A 231 11.29 -23.08 14.56
CA SER A 231 12.08 -21.95 15.08
C SER A 231 11.33 -20.65 14.85
N ILE A 232 11.15 -19.86 15.90
CA ILE A 232 10.34 -18.64 15.86
C ILE A 232 11.19 -17.43 16.19
N ASN A 233 11.04 -16.35 15.41
CA ASN A 233 11.60 -15.04 15.71
C ASN A 233 10.52 -13.96 15.56
N GLN A 234 10.89 -12.67 15.69
CA GLN A 234 9.93 -11.57 15.59
C GLN A 234 9.39 -11.34 14.15
N GLN A 235 9.95 -11.99 13.14
CA GLN A 235 9.57 -11.86 11.74
C GLN A 235 8.69 -13.01 11.24
N GLY A 236 8.80 -14.21 11.86
CA GLY A 236 8.05 -15.35 11.36
C GLY A 236 8.42 -16.68 12.01
N ILE A 237 7.86 -17.75 11.47
CA ILE A 237 8.08 -19.15 11.83
C ILE A 237 8.91 -19.81 10.73
N THR A 238 9.98 -20.50 11.12
CA THR A 238 10.75 -21.37 10.22
C THR A 238 10.47 -22.83 10.58
N LEU A 239 10.02 -23.61 9.61
CA LEU A 239 9.90 -25.06 9.71
C LEU A 239 11.19 -25.71 9.19
N SER A 240 11.71 -26.72 9.89
CA SER A 240 12.83 -27.55 9.45
C SER A 240 12.34 -28.89 8.91
N ASP A 241 13.22 -29.61 8.21
CA ASP A 241 12.95 -30.88 7.53
C ASP A 241 11.80 -30.79 6.49
N PHE A 242 11.59 -29.61 5.92
CA PHE A 242 10.55 -29.34 4.94
C PHE A 242 11.11 -29.52 3.52
N THR A 243 10.62 -30.54 2.82
CA THR A 243 11.13 -30.91 1.49
C THR A 243 10.42 -30.15 0.35
N GLN A 244 10.96 -30.24 -0.88
CA GLN A 244 10.29 -29.72 -2.08
C GLN A 244 8.89 -30.34 -2.27
N ALA A 245 8.76 -31.66 -2.01
CA ALA A 245 7.47 -32.34 -2.12
C ALA A 245 6.47 -31.80 -1.10
N ASP A 246 6.90 -31.56 0.15
CA ASP A 246 6.04 -30.97 1.18
C ASP A 246 5.57 -29.57 0.79
N PHE A 247 6.47 -28.75 0.19
CA PHE A 247 6.10 -27.42 -0.31
C PHE A 247 5.12 -27.49 -1.47
N ASP A 248 5.37 -28.39 -2.43
CA ASP A 248 4.52 -28.57 -3.60
C ASP A 248 3.12 -29.10 -3.23
N GLU A 249 2.99 -29.85 -2.12
CA GLU A 249 1.73 -30.40 -1.62
C GLU A 249 1.04 -29.51 -0.57
N LEU A 250 1.65 -28.39 -0.17
CA LEU A 250 1.08 -27.49 0.83
C LEU A 250 -0.10 -26.70 0.26
N GLU A 251 -1.31 -27.15 0.49
CA GLU A 251 -2.55 -26.49 0.04
C GLU A 251 -3.13 -25.53 1.09
N ALA A 252 -2.89 -25.79 2.38
CA ALA A 252 -3.41 -24.99 3.47
C ALA A 252 -2.52 -25.10 4.71
N PHE A 253 -2.58 -24.07 5.56
CA PHE A 253 -1.98 -24.11 6.90
C PHE A 253 -2.68 -23.09 7.81
N GLU A 254 -2.47 -23.27 9.11
CA GLU A 254 -3.03 -22.42 10.15
C GLU A 254 -1.89 -21.88 11.03
N VAL A 255 -1.97 -20.61 11.41
CA VAL A 255 -1.01 -19.99 12.32
C VAL A 255 -1.75 -19.48 13.55
N TYR A 256 -1.32 -19.91 14.72
CA TYR A 256 -1.61 -19.27 15.98
C TYR A 256 -0.40 -18.45 16.40
N LEU A 257 -0.57 -17.12 16.43
CA LEU A 257 0.47 -16.16 16.78
C LEU A 257 0.21 -15.60 18.17
N GLY A 258 0.96 -16.07 19.16
CA GLY A 258 0.90 -15.55 20.53
C GLY A 258 1.66 -14.24 20.70
N PHE A 259 1.23 -13.43 21.67
CA PHE A 259 1.97 -12.25 22.13
C PHE A 259 2.64 -12.53 23.47
N ASP A 260 3.86 -12.01 23.66
CA ASP A 260 4.58 -12.15 24.92
C ASP A 260 4.09 -11.13 25.94
N SER A 261 3.40 -11.64 26.96
CA SER A 261 2.93 -10.86 28.09
C SER A 261 3.76 -11.11 29.36
N GLY A 262 4.79 -11.97 29.28
CA GLY A 262 5.57 -12.39 30.46
C GLY A 262 6.50 -11.29 31.03
N ASN A 263 6.92 -10.35 30.19
CA ASN A 263 7.90 -9.31 30.54
C ASN A 263 7.35 -7.87 30.41
N ILE A 264 6.03 -7.72 30.42
CA ILE A 264 5.42 -6.39 30.30
C ILE A 264 5.55 -5.61 31.61
N SER A 265 5.78 -4.29 31.48
CA SER A 265 5.72 -3.37 32.60
C SER A 265 4.30 -3.33 33.19
N LYS A 266 4.21 -3.20 34.52
CA LYS A 266 2.94 -2.99 35.22
C LYS A 266 2.72 -1.50 35.46
N PRO A 267 1.50 -0.98 35.37
CA PRO A 267 1.20 0.40 35.75
C PRO A 267 1.45 0.60 37.26
N ALA A 268 1.83 1.83 37.64
CA ALA A 268 2.26 2.15 39.01
C ALA A 268 1.18 1.85 40.06
N ASN A 269 -0.10 2.04 39.74
CA ASN A 269 -1.23 1.71 40.62
C ASN A 269 -1.39 0.20 40.86
N LEU A 270 -0.82 -0.65 39.99
CA LEU A 270 -0.82 -2.13 40.13
C LEU A 270 0.55 -2.69 40.49
N ALA A 271 1.52 -1.89 40.92
CA ALA A 271 2.87 -2.35 41.22
C ALA A 271 2.88 -3.52 42.24
N ASN A 272 2.01 -3.47 43.26
CA ASN A 272 1.85 -4.50 44.27
C ASN A 272 0.61 -5.38 44.06
N GLY A 273 -0.08 -5.18 42.93
CA GLY A 273 -1.32 -5.88 42.59
C GLY A 273 -1.16 -6.91 41.49
N THR A 274 -2.30 -7.39 41.03
CA THR A 274 -2.39 -8.30 39.87
C THR A 274 -2.56 -7.49 38.60
N TYR A 275 -1.66 -7.69 37.64
CA TYR A 275 -1.80 -7.25 36.27
C TYR A 275 -1.59 -8.46 35.36
N SER A 276 -2.66 -8.97 34.77
CA SER A 276 -2.63 -10.17 33.97
C SER A 276 -3.06 -9.88 32.54
N LEU A 277 -2.18 -10.23 31.59
CA LEU A 277 -2.39 -10.20 30.15
C LEU A 277 -1.85 -11.52 29.58
N LYS A 278 -2.54 -12.63 29.80
CA LYS A 278 -2.12 -13.96 29.35
C LYS A 278 -2.96 -14.40 28.16
N GLN A 279 -2.40 -15.31 27.36
CA GLN A 279 -3.12 -15.90 26.22
C GLN A 279 -3.69 -14.84 25.27
N ILE A 280 -2.88 -13.84 24.96
CA ILE A 280 -3.19 -12.89 23.89
C ILE A 280 -2.65 -13.48 22.60
N GLY A 281 -3.47 -13.60 21.57
CA GLY A 281 -3.05 -14.22 20.32
C GLY A 281 -3.96 -13.91 19.16
N SER A 282 -3.48 -14.25 17.98
CA SER A 282 -4.23 -14.19 16.73
C SER A 282 -4.16 -15.53 16.03
N TYR A 283 -5.29 -15.97 15.53
CA TYR A 283 -5.42 -17.17 14.73
C TYR A 283 -5.78 -16.80 13.29
N ARG A 284 -5.14 -17.47 12.32
CA ARG A 284 -5.46 -17.33 10.90
C ARG A 284 -5.25 -18.64 10.17
N ALA A 285 -6.21 -18.99 9.32
CA ALA A 285 -6.10 -20.07 8.35
C ALA A 285 -5.79 -19.52 6.96
N PHE A 286 -4.95 -20.23 6.23
CA PHE A 286 -4.49 -19.84 4.91
C PHE A 286 -4.67 -20.98 3.92
N SER A 287 -5.15 -20.66 2.71
CA SER A 287 -5.01 -21.51 1.54
C SER A 287 -3.84 -21.02 0.70
N VAL A 288 -3.07 -21.94 0.13
CA VAL A 288 -1.86 -21.62 -0.65
C VAL A 288 -2.16 -21.80 -2.13
N ASP A 289 -2.08 -20.72 -2.86
CA ASP A 289 -2.24 -20.73 -4.31
C ASP A 289 -0.88 -20.96 -4.99
N HIS A 290 -0.70 -22.13 -5.58
CA HIS A 290 0.47 -22.50 -6.37
C HIS A 290 0.28 -22.21 -7.88
N SER A 291 -0.80 -21.58 -8.28
CA SER A 291 -1.01 -21.24 -9.68
C SER A 291 0.08 -20.30 -10.18
N VAL A 292 0.52 -20.51 -11.40
CA VAL A 292 1.49 -19.64 -12.07
C VAL A 292 0.71 -18.57 -12.83
N ASN A 293 0.82 -17.34 -12.38
CA ASN A 293 0.18 -16.19 -13.01
C ASN A 293 1.22 -15.10 -13.25
N ILE A 294 1.59 -14.93 -14.53
CA ILE A 294 2.64 -13.99 -14.91
C ILE A 294 2.06 -12.58 -14.88
N THR A 295 2.73 -11.69 -14.16
CA THR A 295 2.45 -10.26 -14.15
C THR A 295 3.73 -9.49 -14.45
N ALA A 296 3.63 -8.41 -15.22
CA ALA A 296 4.75 -7.53 -15.56
C ALA A 296 4.20 -6.17 -16.02
N GLN A 297 5.09 -5.18 -16.19
CA GLN A 297 4.75 -3.96 -16.92
C GLN A 297 4.61 -4.28 -18.41
N ASP A 298 3.58 -3.74 -19.07
CA ASP A 298 3.26 -4.02 -20.46
C ASP A 298 4.28 -3.48 -21.46
N ASN A 299 5.08 -2.49 -21.06
CA ASN A 299 6.06 -1.86 -21.91
C ASN A 299 7.27 -1.35 -21.13
N ILE A 300 8.40 -1.25 -21.83
CA ILE A 300 9.65 -0.65 -21.32
C ILE A 300 10.44 -0.08 -22.48
N SER A 301 11.26 0.94 -22.21
CA SER A 301 12.13 1.54 -23.21
C SER A 301 13.60 1.44 -22.81
N TYR A 302 14.47 1.19 -23.77
CA TYR A 302 15.94 1.21 -23.65
C TYR A 302 16.53 2.08 -24.76
N ILE A 303 17.76 2.53 -24.54
CA ILE A 303 18.46 3.32 -25.56
C ILE A 303 19.21 2.37 -26.49
N GLN A 304 19.33 2.75 -27.74
CA GLN A 304 20.10 2.02 -28.76
C GLN A 304 21.52 1.72 -28.25
N ASN A 305 21.93 0.46 -28.40
CA ASN A 305 23.20 -0.12 -27.93
C ASN A 305 23.31 -0.30 -26.40
N ASP A 306 22.21 -0.19 -25.64
CA ASP A 306 22.20 -0.62 -24.25
C ASP A 306 22.50 -2.12 -24.12
N THR A 307 23.15 -2.49 -23.03
CA THR A 307 23.39 -3.89 -22.68
C THR A 307 22.39 -4.32 -21.63
N VAL A 308 21.41 -5.13 -22.03
CA VAL A 308 20.33 -5.63 -21.16
C VAL A 308 20.35 -7.15 -21.16
N THR A 309 20.57 -7.73 -19.96
CA THR A 309 20.45 -9.19 -19.78
C THR A 309 18.99 -9.59 -19.56
N PRO A 310 18.62 -10.85 -19.81
CA PRO A 310 17.27 -11.33 -19.49
C PRO A 310 16.85 -11.10 -18.04
N GLU A 311 17.75 -11.27 -17.08
CA GLU A 311 17.50 -11.06 -15.66
C GLU A 311 17.25 -9.58 -15.34
N LYS A 312 18.07 -8.67 -15.93
CA LYS A 312 17.86 -7.24 -15.81
C LYS A 312 16.51 -6.83 -16.39
N PHE A 313 16.17 -7.32 -17.58
CA PHE A 313 14.89 -7.06 -18.22
C PHE A 313 13.72 -7.46 -17.32
N LEU A 314 13.72 -8.70 -16.78
CA LEU A 314 12.67 -9.18 -15.89
C LEU A 314 12.53 -8.32 -14.62
N THR A 315 13.65 -7.85 -14.08
CA THR A 315 13.68 -6.95 -12.92
C THR A 315 13.10 -5.58 -13.27
N ASP A 316 13.50 -5.01 -14.40
CA ASP A 316 13.07 -3.67 -14.85
C ASP A 316 11.56 -3.62 -15.10
N ILE A 317 10.97 -4.66 -15.69
CA ILE A 317 9.52 -4.79 -15.92
C ILE A 317 8.75 -5.30 -14.70
N LYS A 318 9.42 -5.55 -13.57
CA LYS A 318 8.83 -6.09 -12.34
C LYS A 318 8.05 -7.39 -12.58
N ALA A 319 8.65 -8.29 -13.35
CA ALA A 319 8.02 -9.56 -13.66
C ALA A 319 7.91 -10.45 -12.41
N ASP A 320 6.72 -10.99 -12.16
CA ASP A 320 6.40 -11.95 -11.10
C ASP A 320 5.54 -13.09 -11.65
N ALA A 321 5.69 -14.27 -11.12
CA ALA A 321 4.92 -15.45 -11.52
C ALA A 321 4.51 -16.35 -10.36
N ASN A 322 4.23 -15.76 -9.18
CA ASN A 322 3.81 -16.49 -7.99
C ASN A 322 4.76 -17.67 -7.65
N GLY A 323 6.07 -17.40 -7.62
CA GLY A 323 7.10 -18.41 -7.36
C GLY A 323 7.46 -19.31 -8.55
N GLY A 324 6.82 -19.14 -9.69
CA GLY A 324 7.24 -19.78 -10.93
C GLY A 324 8.51 -19.18 -11.52
N THR A 325 9.34 -20.01 -12.15
CA THR A 325 10.52 -19.53 -12.90
C THR A 325 10.08 -18.91 -14.21
N ILE A 326 10.40 -17.62 -14.42
CA ILE A 326 10.08 -16.89 -15.65
C ILE A 326 11.22 -17.03 -16.63
N THR A 327 10.87 -17.25 -17.91
CA THR A 327 11.77 -17.19 -19.05
C THR A 327 11.25 -16.20 -20.09
N SER A 328 12.17 -15.55 -20.82
CA SER A 328 11.82 -14.62 -21.89
C SER A 328 12.55 -14.96 -23.17
N ASP A 329 11.97 -14.59 -24.29
CA ASP A 329 12.60 -14.66 -25.61
C ASP A 329 13.31 -13.33 -25.99
N LEU A 330 13.69 -12.52 -25.00
CA LEU A 330 14.34 -11.21 -25.18
C LEU A 330 15.50 -11.24 -26.15
N THR A 331 16.45 -12.17 -25.93
CA THR A 331 17.66 -12.30 -26.73
C THR A 331 17.42 -12.70 -28.18
N ASP A 332 16.31 -13.38 -28.45
CA ASP A 332 15.93 -13.83 -29.78
C ASP A 332 15.11 -12.79 -30.54
N LYS A 333 14.42 -11.92 -29.80
CA LYS A 333 13.42 -10.98 -30.35
C LYS A 333 13.94 -9.55 -30.46
N VAL A 334 14.78 -9.09 -29.53
CA VAL A 334 15.19 -7.69 -29.45
C VAL A 334 16.58 -7.49 -30.03
N ASP A 335 16.67 -6.67 -31.09
CA ASP A 335 17.94 -6.18 -31.63
C ASP A 335 18.22 -4.78 -31.04
N PHE A 336 18.99 -4.74 -29.95
CA PHE A 336 19.34 -3.49 -29.28
C PHE A 336 20.16 -2.51 -30.15
N THR A 337 20.65 -2.96 -31.31
CA THR A 337 21.37 -2.08 -32.24
C THR A 337 20.45 -1.32 -33.18
N LYS A 338 19.16 -1.66 -33.22
CA LYS A 338 18.17 -1.09 -34.14
C LYS A 338 17.01 -0.45 -33.38
N PRO A 339 16.75 0.85 -33.56
CA PRO A 339 15.56 1.49 -33.04
C PRO A 339 14.27 0.84 -33.55
N GLY A 340 13.27 0.78 -32.67
CA GLY A 340 11.96 0.21 -33.01
C GLY A 340 11.25 -0.46 -31.84
N ASN A 341 10.06 -0.98 -32.11
CA ASN A 341 9.26 -1.72 -31.13
C ASN A 341 9.40 -3.22 -31.35
N TYR A 342 9.67 -3.94 -30.27
CA TYR A 342 9.81 -5.39 -30.25
C TYR A 342 8.81 -5.98 -29.27
N THR A 343 8.29 -7.16 -29.59
CA THR A 343 7.41 -7.89 -28.69
C THR A 343 8.18 -9.06 -28.09
N VAL A 344 8.29 -9.07 -26.77
CA VAL A 344 8.92 -10.13 -25.98
C VAL A 344 7.85 -10.95 -25.29
N THR A 345 7.95 -12.27 -25.36
CA THR A 345 7.05 -13.23 -24.71
C THR A 345 7.67 -13.72 -23.41
N LEU A 346 6.93 -13.63 -22.32
CA LEU A 346 7.25 -14.24 -21.05
C LEU A 346 6.50 -15.55 -20.89
N ASN A 347 7.22 -16.60 -20.49
CA ASN A 347 6.66 -17.89 -20.07
C ASN A 347 7.09 -18.16 -18.64
N ALA A 348 6.28 -18.87 -17.87
CA ALA A 348 6.65 -19.29 -16.53
C ALA A 348 6.18 -20.69 -16.21
N GLN A 349 6.93 -21.37 -15.34
CA GLN A 349 6.60 -22.70 -14.86
C GLN A 349 7.10 -22.84 -13.41
N ASN A 350 6.27 -23.43 -12.53
CA ASN A 350 6.68 -23.74 -11.16
C ASN A 350 7.33 -25.14 -11.04
N THR A 351 7.74 -25.49 -9.85
CA THR A 351 8.38 -26.78 -9.53
C THR A 351 7.46 -27.99 -9.70
N LYS A 352 6.13 -27.77 -9.59
CA LYS A 352 5.10 -28.79 -9.91
C LYS A 352 4.93 -29.03 -11.40
N GLY A 353 5.55 -28.24 -12.26
CA GLY A 353 5.39 -28.28 -13.70
C GLY A 353 4.15 -27.55 -14.22
N LEU A 354 3.42 -26.83 -13.37
CA LEU A 354 2.31 -25.97 -13.78
C LEU A 354 2.86 -24.78 -14.57
N LYS A 355 2.22 -24.47 -15.69
CA LYS A 355 2.59 -23.36 -16.58
C LYS A 355 1.57 -22.25 -16.50
N GLY A 356 2.06 -21.02 -16.47
CA GLY A 356 1.22 -19.83 -16.63
C GLY A 356 0.89 -19.57 -18.11
N GLU A 357 -0.20 -18.85 -18.33
CA GLU A 357 -0.50 -18.31 -19.65
C GLU A 357 0.60 -17.29 -20.04
N PRO A 358 1.18 -17.41 -21.24
CA PRO A 358 2.22 -16.48 -21.68
C PRO A 358 1.67 -15.06 -21.80
N ILE A 359 2.48 -14.07 -21.41
CA ILE A 359 2.17 -12.66 -21.63
C ILE A 359 3.19 -12.00 -22.55
N GLN A 360 2.83 -10.88 -23.16
CA GLN A 360 3.67 -10.12 -24.06
C GLN A 360 4.01 -8.76 -23.44
N VAL A 361 5.27 -8.34 -23.61
CA VAL A 361 5.79 -7.05 -23.21
C VAL A 361 6.36 -6.35 -24.44
N THR A 362 6.02 -5.08 -24.61
CA THR A 362 6.58 -4.24 -25.67
C THR A 362 7.89 -3.63 -25.19
N VAL A 363 8.97 -3.90 -25.92
CA VAL A 363 10.29 -3.29 -25.71
C VAL A 363 10.53 -2.27 -26.81
N THR A 364 10.66 -1.00 -26.46
CA THR A 364 10.97 0.08 -27.40
C THR A 364 12.46 0.41 -27.32
N ILE A 365 13.17 0.28 -28.44
CA ILE A 365 14.54 0.75 -28.56
C ILE A 365 14.50 2.16 -29.14
N ILE A 366 14.91 3.14 -28.34
CA ILE A 366 14.96 4.56 -28.70
C ILE A 366 16.30 4.80 -29.39
N GLU A 367 16.27 5.49 -30.52
CA GLU A 367 17.49 5.87 -31.22
C GLU A 367 18.40 6.72 -30.33
N LYS A 368 19.70 6.43 -30.36
CA LYS A 368 20.65 7.18 -29.56
C LYS A 368 20.82 8.58 -30.14
N THR A 369 20.75 9.61 -29.31
CA THR A 369 21.00 10.99 -29.71
C THR A 369 22.43 11.15 -30.24
N VAL A 370 22.55 11.69 -31.45
CA VAL A 370 23.84 11.96 -32.12
C VAL A 370 23.87 13.41 -32.56
N ILE A 371 24.96 14.11 -32.18
CA ILE A 371 25.23 15.48 -32.64
C ILE A 371 25.97 15.39 -33.97
N THR A 372 25.52 16.15 -34.96
CA THR A 372 26.17 16.32 -36.26
C THR A 372 26.44 17.80 -36.46
N ALA A 373 27.65 18.16 -36.91
CA ALA A 373 28.05 19.52 -37.25
C ALA A 373 29.22 19.50 -38.24
N ASP A 374 29.42 20.59 -38.94
CA ASP A 374 30.66 20.80 -39.72
C ASP A 374 31.86 20.85 -38.74
N PRO A 375 32.98 20.15 -39.04
CA PRO A 375 34.05 19.94 -38.07
C PRO A 375 34.91 21.18 -37.77
N GLU A 376 34.86 22.18 -38.66
CA GLU A 376 35.61 23.41 -38.50
C GLU A 376 34.89 24.62 -39.12
N VAL A 377 35.17 25.80 -38.58
CA VAL A 377 34.67 27.10 -39.09
C VAL A 377 35.77 28.16 -38.87
N THR A 378 35.75 29.20 -39.71
CA THR A 378 36.77 30.26 -39.67
C THR A 378 36.08 31.64 -39.55
N TYR A 379 36.58 32.46 -38.63
CA TYR A 379 36.14 33.83 -38.40
C TYR A 379 37.28 34.83 -38.49
N ASP A 380 37.00 36.08 -38.67
CA ASP A 380 37.98 37.16 -38.66
C ASP A 380 38.19 37.72 -37.24
N LEU A 381 39.37 38.29 -37.00
CA LEU A 381 39.71 38.88 -35.71
C LEU A 381 38.73 40.02 -35.35
N ASN A 382 38.22 40.02 -34.13
CA ASN A 382 37.21 40.91 -33.57
C ASN A 382 35.80 40.80 -34.24
N GLU A 383 35.51 39.73 -34.92
CA GLU A 383 34.17 39.43 -35.37
C GLU A 383 33.26 39.19 -34.16
N ALA A 384 32.02 39.71 -34.18
CA ALA A 384 31.05 39.53 -33.10
C ALA A 384 30.05 38.44 -33.50
N ILE A 385 30.28 37.21 -33.03
CA ILE A 385 29.44 36.05 -33.32
C ILE A 385 28.76 35.60 -32.05
N THR A 386 27.48 35.33 -32.11
CA THR A 386 26.71 34.72 -31.05
C THR A 386 26.77 33.19 -31.11
N GLU A 387 26.50 32.50 -30.01
CA GLU A 387 26.41 31.03 -30.00
C GLU A 387 25.38 30.50 -31.01
N GLU A 388 24.23 31.20 -31.16
CA GLU A 388 23.18 30.84 -32.12
C GLU A 388 23.67 30.90 -33.56
N GLU A 389 24.40 31.98 -33.92
CA GLU A 389 25.00 32.15 -35.24
C GLU A 389 26.09 31.10 -35.51
N PHE A 390 26.93 30.83 -34.52
CA PHE A 390 27.93 29.78 -34.60
C PHE A 390 27.30 28.41 -34.87
N LEU A 391 26.31 27.98 -34.07
CA LEU A 391 25.60 26.72 -34.23
C LEU A 391 24.92 26.60 -35.60
N ALA A 392 24.35 27.70 -36.10
CA ALA A 392 23.73 27.75 -37.44
C ALA A 392 24.75 27.58 -38.55
N GLU A 393 25.93 28.25 -38.45
CA GLU A 393 26.96 28.22 -39.46
C GLU A 393 27.63 26.83 -39.59
N ILE A 394 27.91 26.19 -38.47
CA ILE A 394 28.42 24.81 -38.46
C ILE A 394 27.33 23.76 -38.74
N LYS A 395 26.10 24.19 -38.98
CA LYS A 395 24.92 23.33 -39.23
C LYS A 395 24.75 22.26 -38.12
N ALA A 396 24.90 22.68 -36.87
CA ALA A 396 24.76 21.80 -35.75
C ALA A 396 23.31 21.29 -35.62
N THR A 397 23.13 19.98 -35.63
CA THR A 397 21.83 19.31 -35.47
C THR A 397 21.96 18.05 -34.66
N THR A 398 20.84 17.62 -34.08
CA THR A 398 20.71 16.27 -33.54
C THR A 398 19.70 15.47 -34.37
N ASN A 399 19.77 14.15 -34.33
CA ASN A 399 18.85 13.29 -35.07
C ASN A 399 17.44 13.21 -34.46
N ASP A 400 17.26 13.71 -33.25
CA ASP A 400 16.02 13.64 -32.45
C ASP A 400 15.53 15.02 -31.95
N ASP A 401 16.02 16.09 -32.54
CA ASP A 401 15.72 17.49 -32.20
C ASP A 401 16.10 17.88 -30.74
N THR A 402 16.92 17.09 -30.05
CA THR A 402 17.46 17.46 -28.74
C THR A 402 18.28 18.73 -28.84
N MET A 403 18.02 19.70 -27.97
CA MET A 403 18.71 21.00 -27.97
C MET A 403 20.22 20.85 -27.77
N ILE A 404 20.98 21.51 -28.61
CA ILE A 404 22.45 21.58 -28.50
C ILE A 404 22.83 22.77 -27.62
N THR A 405 23.77 22.55 -26.72
CA THR A 405 24.46 23.59 -25.95
C THR A 405 25.96 23.51 -26.18
N SER A 406 26.68 24.60 -26.02
CA SER A 406 28.14 24.58 -26.21
C SER A 406 28.86 25.40 -25.13
N ASP A 407 30.18 25.24 -25.09
CA ASP A 407 31.08 26.11 -24.32
C ASP A 407 31.65 27.27 -25.15
N PHE A 408 31.00 27.61 -26.28
CA PHE A 408 31.46 28.59 -27.26
C PHE A 408 31.88 29.93 -26.62
N GLU A 409 31.02 30.55 -25.80
CA GLU A 409 31.26 31.85 -25.17
C GLU A 409 32.52 31.86 -24.28
N SER A 410 32.82 30.74 -23.67
CA SER A 410 33.99 30.60 -22.77
C SER A 410 35.23 30.06 -23.43
N ALA A 411 35.09 29.31 -24.53
CA ALA A 411 36.15 28.64 -25.22
C ALA A 411 36.88 29.52 -26.25
N VAL A 412 36.19 30.53 -26.83
CA VAL A 412 36.71 31.34 -27.97
C VAL A 412 37.01 32.78 -27.55
N ASP A 413 38.24 33.24 -27.82
CA ASP A 413 38.67 34.65 -27.65
C ASP A 413 38.88 35.32 -29.02
N PHE A 414 37.85 35.96 -29.53
CA PHE A 414 37.88 36.66 -30.83
C PHE A 414 38.87 37.83 -30.86
N THR A 415 39.39 38.27 -29.73
CA THR A 415 40.41 39.35 -29.72
C THR A 415 41.82 38.83 -30.03
N LYS A 416 41.97 37.52 -30.13
CA LYS A 416 43.25 36.84 -30.39
C LYS A 416 43.13 35.86 -31.55
N ALA A 417 43.96 36.07 -32.57
CA ALA A 417 44.09 35.09 -33.65
C ALA A 417 44.65 33.76 -33.13
N GLY A 418 44.05 32.65 -33.54
CA GLY A 418 44.44 31.32 -33.06
C GLY A 418 43.45 30.23 -33.45
N GLU A 419 43.72 29.02 -32.94
CA GLU A 419 42.81 27.87 -33.07
C GLU A 419 42.19 27.59 -31.72
N TYR A 420 40.88 27.40 -31.70
CA TYR A 420 40.05 27.14 -30.53
C TYR A 420 39.26 25.84 -30.74
N ILE A 421 38.93 25.15 -29.67
CA ILE A 421 38.08 23.97 -29.74
C ILE A 421 36.82 24.25 -28.90
N VAL A 422 35.67 24.11 -29.53
CA VAL A 422 34.38 24.21 -28.88
C VAL A 422 33.76 22.83 -28.75
N THR A 423 33.18 22.54 -27.58
CA THR A 423 32.48 21.28 -27.28
C THR A 423 30.99 21.50 -27.38
N LEU A 424 30.31 20.71 -28.22
CA LEU A 424 28.86 20.64 -28.33
C LEU A 424 28.36 19.51 -27.45
N ASN A 425 27.30 19.78 -26.70
CA ASN A 425 26.58 18.81 -25.87
C ASN A 425 25.10 18.82 -26.24
N ALA A 426 24.43 17.67 -26.11
CA ALA A 426 22.98 17.55 -26.20
C ALA A 426 22.52 16.52 -25.17
N GLU A 427 21.54 16.90 -24.37
CA GLU A 427 20.98 16.07 -23.30
C GLU A 427 19.47 16.33 -23.19
N ASN A 428 18.68 15.27 -23.05
CA ASN A 428 17.28 15.31 -22.76
C ASN A 428 16.95 14.46 -21.52
N ASP A 429 15.67 14.34 -21.16
CA ASP A 429 15.24 13.61 -19.95
C ASP A 429 15.65 12.12 -19.94
N THR A 430 15.96 11.53 -21.08
CA THR A 430 16.19 10.10 -21.23
C THR A 430 17.63 9.74 -21.55
N GLN A 431 18.37 10.63 -22.22
CA GLN A 431 19.71 10.31 -22.70
C GLN A 431 20.59 11.55 -22.89
N LYS A 432 21.89 11.29 -22.96
CA LYS A 432 22.94 12.26 -23.25
C LYS A 432 23.76 11.82 -24.45
N ALA A 433 23.89 12.70 -25.44
CA ALA A 433 24.74 12.45 -26.59
C ALA A 433 26.23 12.39 -26.21
N ALA A 434 27.02 11.69 -26.99
CA ALA A 434 28.47 11.83 -26.92
C ALA A 434 28.85 13.27 -27.34
N PRO A 435 29.68 14.00 -26.57
CA PRO A 435 30.09 15.33 -26.93
C PRO A 435 30.80 15.35 -28.28
N LEU A 436 30.53 16.36 -29.11
CA LEU A 436 31.20 16.60 -30.39
C LEU A 436 32.06 17.85 -30.28
N THR A 437 33.28 17.80 -30.78
CA THR A 437 34.16 18.99 -30.81
C THR A 437 34.25 19.58 -32.19
N VAL A 438 34.23 20.93 -32.26
CA VAL A 438 34.35 21.72 -33.49
C VAL A 438 35.57 22.63 -33.33
N LYS A 439 36.37 22.75 -34.39
CA LYS A 439 37.55 23.58 -34.45
C LYS A 439 37.18 24.96 -34.99
N ILE A 440 37.52 26.01 -34.28
CA ILE A 440 37.34 27.42 -34.71
C ILE A 440 38.73 27.99 -34.99
N ARG A 441 38.87 28.59 -36.15
CA ARG A 441 40.06 29.36 -36.52
C ARG A 441 39.71 30.84 -36.55
N VAL A 442 40.37 31.67 -35.74
CA VAL A 442 40.31 33.13 -35.82
C VAL A 442 41.53 33.63 -36.60
N ASN A 443 41.27 34.17 -37.80
CA ASN A 443 42.31 34.67 -38.68
C ASN A 443 42.89 36.00 -38.15
N PRO A 444 44.19 36.26 -38.34
CA PRO A 444 44.75 37.55 -38.05
C PRO A 444 44.19 38.61 -39.01
N LYS A 445 43.99 39.85 -38.53
CA LYS A 445 43.56 40.95 -39.39
C LYS A 445 44.53 41.12 -40.57
N LEU A 446 44.01 41.02 -41.78
CA LEU A 446 44.80 41.38 -42.98
C LEU A 446 45.26 42.83 -42.84
N PRO A 447 46.55 43.16 -43.18
CA PRO A 447 47.00 44.55 -43.23
C PRO A 447 46.14 45.32 -44.22
N ASP A 448 45.70 46.50 -43.82
CA ASP A 448 44.89 47.40 -44.66
C ASP A 448 45.63 47.58 -46.03
N PRO A 449 44.91 47.50 -47.15
CA PRO A 449 45.53 47.71 -48.47
C PRO A 449 46.20 49.07 -48.51
N VAL A 450 47.52 49.09 -48.82
CA VAL A 450 48.29 50.31 -48.99
C VAL A 450 47.67 51.07 -50.15
N VAL A 451 47.04 52.22 -49.85
CA VAL A 451 46.48 53.14 -50.87
C VAL A 451 47.64 53.63 -51.71
N PRO A 452 47.70 53.45 -53.06
CA PRO A 452 48.74 54.01 -53.90
C PRO A 452 48.60 55.52 -53.90
N ILE A 453 49.74 56.19 -53.67
CA ILE A 453 49.86 57.65 -53.76
C ILE A 453 49.56 58.10 -55.22
N PRO A 454 48.69 59.09 -55.45
CA PRO A 454 48.36 59.54 -56.82
C PRO A 454 49.53 60.27 -57.48
N TYR A 455 49.93 59.87 -58.72
CA TYR A 455 50.78 60.63 -59.59
C TYR A 455 50.05 61.87 -60.15
N PRO A 456 50.76 63.01 -60.34
CA PRO A 456 50.12 64.22 -60.84
C PRO A 456 49.80 64.14 -62.33
N ASP A 457 48.69 64.77 -62.68
CA ASP A 457 48.01 64.92 -63.91
C ASP A 457 48.85 65.70 -65.00
N PRO A 458 48.87 65.28 -66.24
CA PRO A 458 49.13 66.24 -67.36
C PRO A 458 47.85 66.62 -68.12
N THR A 459 47.77 67.88 -68.31
CA THR A 459 46.78 68.78 -68.95
C THR A 459 46.29 68.39 -70.37
N PRO A 460 45.13 68.96 -70.81
CA PRO A 460 44.24 68.42 -71.84
C PRO A 460 44.42 69.07 -73.27
N ASP A 461 43.88 68.41 -74.26
CA ASP A 461 43.36 69.01 -75.45
C ASP A 461 42.81 68.03 -76.51
N PRO A 462 42.05 68.38 -77.51
CA PRO A 462 40.64 68.83 -77.52
C PRO A 462 39.73 67.84 -78.34
N THR A 463 38.47 68.09 -78.18
CA THR A 463 37.36 67.54 -78.96
C THR A 463 37.41 67.69 -80.49
N PRO A 464 36.73 66.89 -81.34
CA PRO A 464 35.35 67.21 -81.72
C PRO A 464 34.37 65.99 -81.92
N ASP A 465 33.19 66.34 -81.72
CA ASP A 465 31.86 65.89 -82.06
C ASP A 465 31.62 65.55 -83.54
N PRO A 466 30.48 65.06 -84.08
CA PRO A 466 29.38 64.21 -83.61
C PRO A 466 28.93 63.13 -84.62
N THR A 467 27.99 62.28 -84.28
CA THR A 467 26.75 61.95 -85.05
C THR A 467 26.22 60.57 -84.79
N VAL A 468 25.08 60.51 -84.19
CA VAL A 468 23.84 59.73 -84.22
C VAL A 468 23.71 58.71 -85.39
N PRO A 469 22.87 57.61 -85.37
CA PRO A 469 21.69 57.34 -84.52
C PRO A 469 21.43 55.89 -84.13
N VAL A 470 20.46 55.78 -83.26
CA VAL A 470 19.64 54.59 -82.89
C VAL A 470 18.92 53.91 -84.06
N PRO A 471 18.62 52.60 -84.05
CA PRO A 471 17.23 52.27 -83.68
C PRO A 471 17.06 50.98 -82.90
N THR A 472 16.11 50.95 -82.01
CA THR A 472 15.24 49.83 -81.63
C THR A 472 14.29 49.52 -82.79
N PRO A 473 13.41 48.57 -82.88
CA PRO A 473 12.81 47.72 -81.81
C PRO A 473 12.36 46.29 -82.29
N GLU A 474 11.45 45.71 -81.46
CA GLU A 474 10.40 44.71 -81.78
C GLU A 474 10.77 43.22 -81.52
N ASP A 475 10.08 42.60 -80.67
CA ASP A 475 8.70 42.26 -80.29
C ASP A 475 8.28 40.91 -80.88
N SER A 476 7.53 40.23 -80.12
CA SER A 476 6.47 39.25 -80.40
C SER A 476 6.60 37.96 -79.64
N THR A 477 5.79 37.88 -78.60
CA THR A 477 4.49 37.15 -78.55
C THR A 477 4.64 35.61 -78.71
N SER A 478 4.04 34.84 -78.01
CA SER A 478 2.75 34.67 -77.35
C SER A 478 2.71 33.21 -76.88
N ASP A 479 2.10 32.93 -75.94
CA ASP A 479 0.74 32.55 -75.53
C ASP A 479 0.78 31.09 -74.93
N ASP A 480 0.14 30.81 -73.98
CA ASP A 480 -1.21 30.78 -73.46
C ASP A 480 -1.45 29.54 -72.57
N GLY A 481 -2.24 29.73 -71.63
CA GLY A 481 -3.20 28.79 -71.09
C GLY A 481 -2.73 27.98 -69.86
N GLY A 482 -3.26 28.11 -68.78
CA GLY A 482 -4.52 28.63 -68.29
C GLY A 482 -4.97 27.78 -67.11
N VAL A 483 -5.32 28.45 -66.03
CA VAL A 483 -6.56 28.19 -65.27
C VAL A 483 -6.67 26.83 -64.54
N GLN A 484 -6.94 26.69 -63.31
CA GLN A 484 -7.72 27.27 -62.23
C GLN A 484 -7.74 26.39 -61.00
N HIS A 485 -7.81 27.01 -59.84
CA HIS A 485 -8.67 26.81 -58.68
C HIS A 485 -9.13 25.39 -58.29
N SER A 486 -9.03 24.95 -57.05
CA SER A 486 -9.90 25.38 -55.93
C SER A 486 -9.57 24.58 -54.69
N ASN A 487 -9.42 25.26 -53.58
CA ASN A 487 -10.28 25.21 -52.39
C ASN A 487 -10.91 23.87 -52.00
N SER A 488 -10.62 23.38 -50.84
CA SER A 488 -11.59 23.51 -49.74
C SER A 488 -11.56 22.31 -48.74
N ARG A 489 -11.42 22.67 -47.48
CA ARG A 489 -12.21 22.21 -46.35
C ARG A 489 -12.03 20.81 -45.78
N ASN A 490 -11.60 20.85 -44.53
CA ASN A 490 -12.01 19.99 -43.43
C ASN A 490 -13.51 19.61 -43.49
N PRO A 491 -13.87 18.43 -43.02
CA PRO A 491 -14.76 18.48 -41.87
C PRO A 491 -14.41 17.51 -40.73
N ARG A 492 -14.64 18.01 -39.51
CA ARG A 492 -14.99 17.29 -38.31
C ARG A 492 -16.20 16.38 -38.57
N ILE A 493 -16.20 15.21 -37.97
CA ILE A 493 -17.43 14.57 -37.51
C ILE A 493 -17.17 13.94 -36.15
N SER A 494 -18.02 14.34 -35.24
CA SER A 494 -18.24 13.84 -33.88
C SER A 494 -19.38 12.80 -33.87
N ILE A 495 -19.49 12.09 -32.70
CA ILE A 495 -20.71 11.45 -32.15
C ILE A 495 -20.89 9.99 -32.63
N SER A 496 -21.25 9.03 -31.80
CA SER A 496 -22.04 8.83 -30.57
C SER A 496 -22.00 7.37 -30.21
N ASP A 497 -21.85 7.07 -28.97
CA ASP A 497 -22.84 6.59 -28.00
C ASP A 497 -23.58 5.29 -28.30
N SER A 498 -23.60 4.49 -27.24
CA SER A 498 -24.53 3.42 -26.90
C SER A 498 -24.21 1.99 -27.34
N SER A 499 -23.86 1.15 -26.34
CA SER A 499 -24.80 0.15 -25.84
C SER A 499 -24.24 -0.65 -24.67
N LEU A 500 -24.96 -0.56 -23.59
CA LEU A 500 -24.99 -1.49 -22.45
C LEU A 500 -25.48 -2.85 -22.92
N GLU A 501 -24.76 -3.93 -22.62
CA GLU A 501 -25.37 -5.25 -22.49
C GLU A 501 -24.79 -6.03 -21.30
N LYS A 502 -25.67 -6.26 -20.41
CA LYS A 502 -25.97 -7.25 -19.38
C LYS A 502 -25.01 -8.42 -19.20
N LEU A 503 -24.58 -8.56 -17.94
CA LEU A 503 -24.09 -9.79 -17.32
C LEU A 503 -25.19 -10.86 -17.22
N PRO A 504 -24.92 -12.15 -17.43
CA PRO A 504 -25.79 -13.23 -17.02
C PRO A 504 -25.48 -13.69 -15.59
N LYS A 505 -26.55 -13.86 -14.82
CA LYS A 505 -26.58 -14.61 -13.57
C LYS A 505 -26.56 -16.09 -13.87
N THR A 506 -25.71 -16.85 -13.18
CA THR A 506 -25.97 -18.26 -12.94
C THR A 506 -25.67 -18.58 -11.49
N GLY A 507 -26.71 -18.97 -10.77
CA GLY A 507 -26.58 -19.68 -9.52
C GLY A 507 -26.40 -21.16 -9.85
N ASP A 508 -25.59 -21.81 -9.04
CA ASP A 508 -25.81 -23.23 -8.73
C ASP A 508 -25.18 -23.55 -7.36
N SER A 509 -25.95 -24.30 -6.64
CA SER A 509 -25.82 -24.76 -5.28
C SER A 509 -24.71 -25.80 -5.11
N LEU A 510 -23.91 -25.69 -4.05
CA LEU A 510 -23.05 -26.76 -3.56
C LEU A 510 -23.70 -27.44 -2.33
N PRO A 511 -23.46 -28.73 -2.11
CA PRO A 511 -24.13 -29.51 -1.08
C PRO A 511 -23.48 -29.35 0.30
N GLU A 512 -24.34 -29.36 1.30
CA GLU A 512 -24.01 -29.44 2.72
C GLU A 512 -23.23 -30.72 3.05
N SER A 513 -22.11 -30.59 3.73
CA SER A 513 -21.59 -31.64 4.60
C SER A 513 -21.06 -31.00 5.89
N GLY A 514 -21.87 -31.11 6.92
CA GLY A 514 -21.49 -30.69 8.26
C GLY A 514 -20.50 -31.68 8.87
N VAL A 515 -19.48 -31.17 9.54
CA VAL A 515 -18.74 -31.88 10.57
C VAL A 515 -18.57 -30.97 11.77
N LEU A 516 -19.22 -31.35 12.83
CA LEU A 516 -19.13 -30.83 14.18
C LEU A 516 -17.81 -31.32 14.81
N LEU A 517 -16.92 -30.42 15.21
CA LEU A 517 -15.79 -30.76 16.07
C LEU A 517 -15.81 -29.85 17.30
N GLY A 518 -16.16 -30.51 18.43
CA GLY A 518 -16.04 -29.92 19.74
C GLY A 518 -14.60 -29.92 20.21
N PHE A 519 -14.18 -28.85 20.82
CA PHE A 519 -12.99 -28.77 21.64
C PHE A 519 -13.34 -28.28 23.05
N LEU A 520 -12.87 -29.09 24.00
CA LEU A 520 -12.75 -28.75 25.41
C LEU A 520 -11.74 -27.64 25.65
#